data_27dbf6de28f3ceb9adf50b8b6b90e315
#
_entry.id   27dbf6de28f3ceb9adf50b8b6b90e315
#
_cell.length_a   1.000
_cell.length_b   1.000
_cell.length_c   1.000
_cell.angle_alpha   90.00
_cell.angle_beta   90.00
_cell.angle_gamma   90.00
#
_symmetry.space_group_name_H-M   'P 1'
#
loop_
_entity.id
_entity.type
_entity.pdbx_description
1 polymer ?
#
loop_
_entity_poly.entity_id
_entity_poly.type
_entity_poly.pdbx_seq_one_letter_code
_entity_poly.pdbx_strand_id
1 'polypeptide(L)'
;MNWRGKKVLVTGAGGFIGSHLTERLVELGGDTRALVHYNALGTWGWLDESPVRNEIEVVAGDVSDRDSMLKAMDGRGIVFHLAALIGIPYSYHAPASYIRTNVEGTLNVLQAARENNLEMVVHTSTSEVYGTARYVPIDEEHRLQGQSPYSASKIGADKIAEAFHLSYQLPVVTVRPFNTFGPRQSF
;
A
#
# COMPACT_ATOMS: atom_id res chain seq x y z
N MET A 1 7.61 -16.89 8.83
CA MET A 1 6.25 -17.15 8.31
C MET A 1 6.37 -18.00 7.05
N ASN A 2 5.55 -19.04 6.89
CA ASN A 2 5.53 -19.82 5.65
C ASN A 2 4.50 -19.19 4.70
N TRP A 3 4.95 -18.78 3.51
CA TRP A 3 4.09 -18.12 2.50
C TRP A 3 3.41 -19.10 1.55
N ARG A 4 3.83 -20.37 1.54
CA ARG A 4 3.33 -21.36 0.59
C ARG A 4 1.82 -21.51 0.69
N GLY A 5 1.11 -21.22 -0.41
CA GLY A 5 -0.35 -21.26 -0.51
C GLY A 5 -1.09 -20.13 0.23
N LYS A 6 -0.39 -19.16 0.83
CA LYS A 6 -1.04 -17.96 1.39
C LYS A 6 -1.61 -17.12 0.26
N LYS A 7 -2.87 -16.74 0.39
CA LYS A 7 -3.60 -15.91 -0.58
C LYS A 7 -3.38 -14.43 -0.26
N VAL A 8 -2.60 -13.77 -1.09
CA VAL A 8 -2.12 -12.40 -0.84
C VAL A 8 -2.62 -11.44 -1.91
N LEU A 9 -3.02 -10.24 -1.51
CA LEU A 9 -3.23 -9.10 -2.39
C LEU A 9 -2.10 -8.08 -2.19
N VAL A 10 -1.54 -7.57 -3.28
CA VAL A 10 -0.61 -6.42 -3.25
C VAL A 10 -1.26 -5.27 -4.01
N THR A 11 -1.56 -4.16 -3.35
CA THR A 11 -1.98 -2.93 -4.03
C THR A 11 -0.77 -2.09 -4.40
N GLY A 12 -0.84 -1.35 -5.51
CA GLY A 12 0.34 -0.64 -6.01
C GLY A 12 1.43 -1.57 -6.55
N ALA A 13 1.02 -2.78 -6.96
CA ALA A 13 1.92 -3.85 -7.37
C ALA A 13 2.76 -3.52 -8.61
N GLY A 14 2.28 -2.66 -9.50
CA GLY A 14 3.03 -2.24 -10.69
C GLY A 14 4.14 -1.21 -10.44
N GLY A 15 4.21 -0.66 -9.22
CA GLY A 15 5.23 0.33 -8.82
C GLY A 15 6.58 -0.29 -8.45
N PHE A 16 7.54 0.57 -8.06
CA PHE A 16 8.90 0.18 -7.67
C PHE A 16 8.90 -0.92 -6.57
N ILE A 17 8.49 -0.58 -5.36
CA ILE A 17 8.51 -1.53 -4.24
C ILE A 17 7.49 -2.66 -4.45
N GLY A 18 6.30 -2.32 -4.98
CA GLY A 18 5.21 -3.28 -5.17
C GLY A 18 5.58 -4.43 -6.12
N SER A 19 6.30 -4.15 -7.21
CA SER A 19 6.72 -5.19 -8.16
C SER A 19 7.74 -6.15 -7.55
N HIS A 20 8.72 -5.65 -6.81
CA HIS A 20 9.68 -6.51 -6.10
C HIS A 20 9.00 -7.36 -5.02
N LEU A 21 8.07 -6.78 -4.26
CA LEU A 21 7.32 -7.52 -3.26
C LEU A 21 6.46 -8.63 -3.89
N THR A 22 5.77 -8.31 -4.99
CA THR A 22 4.93 -9.26 -5.73
C THR A 22 5.76 -10.45 -6.22
N GLU A 23 6.90 -10.19 -6.86
CA GLU A 23 7.84 -11.23 -7.31
C GLU A 23 8.30 -12.09 -6.12
N ARG A 24 8.71 -11.45 -5.04
CA ARG A 24 9.20 -12.18 -3.86
C ARG A 24 8.13 -13.06 -3.21
N LEU A 25 6.89 -12.63 -3.17
CA LEU A 25 5.79 -13.43 -2.65
C LEU A 25 5.51 -14.68 -3.50
N VAL A 26 5.55 -14.53 -4.83
CA VAL A 26 5.43 -15.68 -5.77
C VAL A 26 6.58 -16.65 -5.57
N GLU A 27 7.83 -16.19 -5.55
CA GLU A 27 9.03 -17.02 -5.28
C GLU A 27 8.92 -17.82 -3.96
N LEU A 28 8.27 -17.25 -2.96
CA LEU A 28 8.03 -17.89 -1.66
C LEU A 28 6.81 -18.84 -1.68
N GLY A 29 6.16 -19.00 -2.83
CA GLY A 29 5.03 -19.89 -3.04
C GLY A 29 3.69 -19.31 -2.62
N GLY A 30 3.57 -17.99 -2.47
CA GLY A 30 2.31 -17.30 -2.22
C GLY A 30 1.41 -17.26 -3.46
N ASP A 31 0.10 -17.48 -3.26
CA ASP A 31 -0.93 -17.22 -4.27
C ASP A 31 -1.18 -15.70 -4.30
N THR A 32 -0.54 -15.03 -5.25
CA THR A 32 -0.42 -13.57 -5.25
C THR A 32 -1.32 -12.93 -6.30
N ARG A 33 -2.23 -12.06 -5.84
CA ARG A 33 -3.02 -11.15 -6.67
C ARG A 33 -2.39 -9.77 -6.63
N ALA A 34 -2.17 -9.17 -7.79
CA ALA A 34 -1.60 -7.84 -7.96
C ALA A 34 -2.67 -6.85 -8.39
N LEU A 35 -2.98 -5.84 -7.56
CA LEU A 35 -3.81 -4.73 -7.99
C LEU A 35 -2.92 -3.66 -8.62
N VAL A 36 -3.18 -3.38 -9.90
CA VAL A 36 -2.57 -2.30 -10.65
C VAL A 36 -3.60 -1.20 -10.94
N HIS A 37 -3.16 0.05 -11.00
CA HIS A 37 -4.05 1.14 -11.35
C HIS A 37 -4.47 1.02 -12.82
N TYR A 38 -5.79 1.09 -13.08
CA TYR A 38 -6.31 1.09 -14.45
C TYR A 38 -5.74 2.27 -15.23
N ASN A 39 -5.23 2.00 -16.43
CA ASN A 39 -4.77 3.01 -17.37
C ASN A 39 -5.14 2.65 -18.80
N ALA A 40 -5.26 3.67 -19.66
CA ALA A 40 -5.68 3.50 -21.05
C ALA A 40 -4.70 2.71 -21.92
N LEU A 41 -3.45 2.56 -21.48
CA LEU A 41 -2.42 1.81 -22.20
C LEU A 41 -2.46 0.32 -21.89
N GLY A 42 -3.25 -0.11 -20.89
CA GLY A 42 -3.36 -1.51 -20.48
C GLY A 42 -2.06 -2.07 -19.87
N THR A 43 -1.17 -1.20 -19.36
CA THR A 43 0.10 -1.62 -18.78
C THR A 43 -0.04 -1.97 -17.31
N TRP A 44 0.76 -2.92 -16.85
CA TRP A 44 0.85 -3.33 -15.44
C TRP A 44 2.07 -2.71 -14.74
N GLY A 45 2.68 -1.69 -15.37
CA GLY A 45 3.91 -1.09 -14.90
C GLY A 45 5.08 -2.08 -14.93
N TRP A 46 5.88 -2.15 -13.86
CA TRP A 46 7.03 -3.05 -13.83
C TRP A 46 6.69 -4.55 -13.87
N LEU A 47 5.42 -4.92 -13.68
CA LEU A 47 4.98 -6.31 -13.81
C LEU A 47 4.90 -6.78 -15.27
N ASP A 48 4.88 -5.88 -16.25
CA ASP A 48 4.89 -6.26 -17.66
C ASP A 48 6.16 -7.05 -18.05
N GLU A 49 7.29 -6.73 -17.42
CA GLU A 49 8.59 -7.36 -17.64
C GLU A 49 8.97 -8.35 -16.53
N SER A 50 8.04 -8.65 -15.62
CA SER A 50 8.32 -9.52 -14.49
C SER A 50 8.55 -10.98 -14.91
N PRO A 51 9.60 -11.65 -14.40
CA PRO A 51 9.83 -13.06 -14.69
C PRO A 51 8.70 -13.97 -14.20
N VAL A 52 7.94 -13.55 -13.20
CA VAL A 52 6.82 -14.31 -12.63
C VAL A 52 5.46 -13.84 -13.16
N ARG A 53 5.43 -13.06 -14.26
CA ARG A 53 4.22 -12.48 -14.83
C ARG A 53 3.07 -13.47 -15.01
N ASN A 54 3.37 -14.69 -15.47
CA ASN A 54 2.37 -15.72 -15.73
C ASN A 54 1.89 -16.47 -14.48
N GLU A 55 2.48 -16.18 -13.33
CA GLU A 55 2.14 -16.79 -12.03
C GLU A 55 1.34 -15.83 -11.14
N ILE A 56 1.08 -14.60 -11.63
CA ILE A 56 0.39 -13.54 -10.90
C ILE A 56 -1.02 -13.37 -11.46
N GLU A 57 -2.02 -13.34 -10.59
CA GLU A 57 -3.35 -12.86 -10.95
C GLU A 57 -3.36 -11.34 -10.93
N VAL A 58 -3.43 -10.68 -12.10
CA VAL A 58 -3.44 -9.22 -12.18
C VAL A 58 -4.87 -8.69 -12.30
N VAL A 59 -5.22 -7.74 -11.44
CA VAL A 59 -6.52 -7.06 -11.42
C VAL A 59 -6.28 -5.56 -11.59
N ALA A 60 -6.96 -4.96 -12.56
CA ALA A 60 -6.96 -3.50 -12.73
C ALA A 60 -8.06 -2.87 -11.86
N GLY A 61 -7.72 -1.81 -11.12
CA GLY A 61 -8.66 -1.12 -10.25
C GLY A 61 -8.09 0.15 -9.65
N ASP A 62 -8.88 0.80 -8.79
CA ASP A 62 -8.49 2.01 -8.06
C ASP A 62 -8.81 1.83 -6.57
N VAL A 63 -7.86 2.14 -5.69
CA VAL A 63 -8.06 2.08 -4.23
C VAL A 63 -9.10 3.10 -3.74
N SER A 64 -9.31 4.17 -4.48
CA SER A 64 -10.36 5.15 -4.19
C SER A 64 -11.78 4.64 -4.51
N ASP A 65 -11.91 3.51 -5.20
CA ASP A 65 -13.18 2.82 -5.45
C ASP A 65 -13.37 1.64 -4.50
N ARG A 66 -14.36 1.76 -3.62
CA ARG A 66 -14.69 0.75 -2.61
C ARG A 66 -15.06 -0.61 -3.23
N ASP A 67 -15.85 -0.61 -4.28
CA ASP A 67 -16.32 -1.85 -4.92
C ASP A 67 -15.16 -2.58 -5.62
N SER A 68 -14.21 -1.81 -6.17
CA SER A 68 -12.95 -2.36 -6.69
C SER A 68 -12.15 -3.08 -5.59
N MET A 69 -12.07 -2.48 -4.40
CA MET A 69 -11.35 -3.08 -3.26
C MET A 69 -12.04 -4.33 -2.72
N LEU A 70 -13.36 -4.33 -2.61
CA LEU A 70 -14.11 -5.51 -2.19
C LEU A 70 -13.86 -6.70 -3.12
N LYS A 71 -13.93 -6.47 -4.43
CA LYS A 71 -13.66 -7.51 -5.45
C LYS A 71 -12.21 -7.99 -5.43
N ALA A 72 -11.26 -7.04 -5.31
CA ALA A 72 -9.83 -7.38 -5.29
C ALA A 72 -9.45 -8.23 -4.07
N MET A 73 -10.14 -8.08 -2.94
CA MET A 73 -9.88 -8.82 -1.69
C MET A 73 -10.65 -10.13 -1.58
N ASP A 74 -11.61 -10.39 -2.46
CA ASP A 74 -12.39 -11.61 -2.40
C ASP A 74 -11.49 -12.86 -2.46
N GLY A 75 -11.65 -13.73 -1.45
CA GLY A 75 -10.85 -14.93 -1.29
C GLY A 75 -9.37 -14.70 -0.93
N ARG A 76 -8.93 -13.49 -0.58
CA ARG A 76 -7.58 -13.21 -0.06
C ARG A 76 -7.56 -13.25 1.46
N GLY A 77 -6.41 -13.58 2.07
CA GLY A 77 -6.23 -13.60 3.53
C GLY A 77 -5.36 -12.45 4.03
N ILE A 78 -4.46 -11.95 3.20
CA ILE A 78 -3.48 -10.92 3.56
C ILE A 78 -3.46 -9.84 2.48
N VAL A 79 -3.40 -8.57 2.88
CA VAL A 79 -3.16 -7.46 1.95
C VAL A 79 -1.90 -6.69 2.33
N PHE A 80 -1.04 -6.46 1.33
CA PHE A 80 0.02 -5.45 1.38
C PHE A 80 -0.47 -4.21 0.66
N HIS A 81 -0.72 -3.15 1.41
CA HIS A 81 -1.25 -1.91 0.87
C HIS A 81 -0.12 -0.91 0.61
N LEU A 82 0.32 -0.84 -0.66
CA LEU A 82 1.39 0.06 -1.12
C LEU A 82 0.86 1.15 -2.07
N ALA A 83 -0.36 1.01 -2.60
CA ALA A 83 -0.93 2.01 -3.50
C ALA A 83 -1.04 3.36 -2.81
N ALA A 84 -0.37 4.37 -3.36
CA ALA A 84 -0.37 5.73 -2.85
C ALA A 84 0.13 6.72 -3.93
N LEU A 85 -0.27 7.97 -3.84
CA LEU A 85 0.45 9.08 -4.46
C LEU A 85 1.60 9.47 -3.54
N ILE A 86 2.84 9.50 -4.06
CA ILE A 86 4.06 9.65 -3.25
C ILE A 86 4.89 10.90 -3.55
N GLY A 87 4.72 11.53 -4.72
CA GLY A 87 5.52 12.66 -5.16
C GLY A 87 5.28 13.92 -4.31
N ILE A 88 6.19 14.26 -3.39
CA ILE A 88 6.05 15.45 -2.53
C ILE A 88 5.82 16.72 -3.36
N PRO A 89 6.60 17.04 -4.43
CA PRO A 89 6.36 18.24 -5.22
C PRO A 89 4.96 18.28 -5.84
N TYR A 90 4.46 17.18 -6.34
CA TYR A 90 3.13 17.12 -6.94
C TYR A 90 2.02 17.29 -5.89
N SER A 91 2.26 16.93 -4.64
CA SER A 91 1.28 17.12 -3.57
C SER A 91 0.89 18.57 -3.31
N TYR A 92 1.77 19.51 -3.63
CA TYR A 92 1.48 20.95 -3.55
C TYR A 92 0.56 21.44 -4.68
N HIS A 93 0.57 20.77 -5.82
CA HIS A 93 -0.29 21.11 -6.98
C HIS A 93 -1.66 20.44 -6.91
N ALA A 94 -1.72 19.22 -6.40
CA ALA A 94 -2.95 18.41 -6.39
C ALA A 94 -3.24 17.80 -5.00
N PRO A 95 -3.32 18.59 -3.91
CA PRO A 95 -3.47 18.06 -2.55
C PRO A 95 -4.73 17.20 -2.36
N ALA A 96 -5.84 17.56 -3.01
CA ALA A 96 -7.09 16.79 -2.94
C ALA A 96 -6.94 15.36 -3.47
N SER A 97 -6.12 15.15 -4.50
CA SER A 97 -5.83 13.81 -5.02
C SER A 97 -5.09 12.95 -4.00
N TYR A 98 -4.21 13.56 -3.19
CA TYR A 98 -3.51 12.85 -2.10
C TYR A 98 -4.46 12.43 -0.99
N ILE A 99 -5.41 13.28 -0.62
CA ILE A 99 -6.45 12.90 0.36
C ILE A 99 -7.29 11.76 -0.18
N ARG A 100 -7.77 11.86 -1.42
CA ARG A 100 -8.59 10.82 -2.05
C ARG A 100 -7.85 9.49 -2.15
N THR A 101 -6.64 9.48 -2.70
CA THR A 101 -5.90 8.22 -2.89
C THR A 101 -5.34 7.67 -1.58
N ASN A 102 -4.66 8.52 -0.77
CA ASN A 102 -3.91 8.01 0.37
C ASN A 102 -4.80 7.82 1.61
N VAL A 103 -5.79 8.70 1.84
CA VAL A 103 -6.65 8.63 3.03
C VAL A 103 -7.90 7.81 2.74
N GLU A 104 -8.69 8.23 1.76
CA GLU A 104 -9.93 7.55 1.38
C GLU A 104 -9.64 6.16 0.79
N GLY A 105 -8.58 6.04 -0.04
CA GLY A 105 -8.13 4.74 -0.56
C GLY A 105 -7.73 3.79 0.56
N THR A 106 -6.99 4.25 1.59
CA THR A 106 -6.67 3.43 2.76
C THR A 106 -7.94 3.05 3.53
N LEU A 107 -8.90 3.96 3.69
CA LEU A 107 -10.19 3.65 4.32
C LEU A 107 -10.91 2.51 3.57
N ASN A 108 -10.99 2.58 2.24
CA ASN A 108 -11.62 1.56 1.42
C ASN A 108 -10.93 0.20 1.55
N VAL A 109 -9.59 0.19 1.57
CA VAL A 109 -8.79 -1.02 1.80
C VAL A 109 -9.12 -1.64 3.16
N LEU A 110 -9.17 -0.84 4.23
CA LEU A 110 -9.46 -1.32 5.59
C LEU A 110 -10.91 -1.82 5.73
N GLN A 111 -11.87 -1.13 5.12
CA GLN A 111 -13.27 -1.58 5.10
C GLN A 111 -13.42 -2.91 4.36
N ALA A 112 -12.83 -3.02 3.17
CA ALA A 112 -12.85 -4.26 2.39
C ALA A 112 -12.14 -5.40 3.12
N ALA A 113 -11.02 -5.13 3.78
CA ALA A 113 -10.29 -6.12 4.59
C ALA A 113 -11.14 -6.64 5.75
N ARG A 114 -11.87 -5.76 6.43
CA ARG A 114 -12.79 -6.13 7.52
C ARG A 114 -13.95 -6.98 7.00
N GLU A 115 -14.58 -6.57 5.90
CA GLU A 115 -15.73 -7.27 5.32
C GLU A 115 -15.35 -8.67 4.79
N ASN A 116 -14.13 -8.83 4.27
CA ASN A 116 -13.59 -10.11 3.82
C ASN A 116 -12.90 -10.91 4.94
N ASN A 117 -12.89 -10.42 6.19
CA ASN A 117 -12.28 -11.06 7.35
C ASN A 117 -10.80 -11.42 7.13
N LEU A 118 -9.99 -10.49 6.60
CA LEU A 118 -8.59 -10.72 6.34
C LEU A 118 -7.81 -11.05 7.63
N GLU A 119 -6.83 -11.95 7.49
CA GLU A 119 -5.90 -12.34 8.56
C GLU A 119 -4.94 -11.20 8.92
N MET A 120 -4.59 -10.33 7.94
CA MET A 120 -3.63 -9.25 8.13
C MET A 120 -3.73 -8.18 7.05
N VAL A 121 -3.57 -6.93 7.48
CA VAL A 121 -3.33 -5.76 6.62
C VAL A 121 -1.94 -5.22 6.93
N VAL A 122 -1.06 -5.18 5.95
CA VAL A 122 0.23 -4.48 6.06
C VAL A 122 0.09 -3.12 5.36
N HIS A 123 -0.06 -2.07 6.15
CA HIS A 123 -0.19 -0.70 5.66
C HIS A 123 1.20 -0.08 5.50
N THR A 124 1.55 0.32 4.29
CA THR A 124 2.83 0.99 4.01
C THR A 124 2.68 2.49 4.14
N SER A 125 3.32 3.05 5.15
CA SER A 125 3.45 4.48 5.42
C SER A 125 4.81 5.01 4.90
N THR A 126 5.42 5.94 5.61
CA THR A 126 6.68 6.60 5.23
C THR A 126 7.35 7.23 6.46
N SER A 127 8.67 7.41 6.44
CA SER A 127 9.39 8.21 7.43
C SER A 127 9.01 9.70 7.39
N GLU A 128 8.46 10.19 6.27
CA GLU A 128 8.02 11.59 6.13
C GLU A 128 6.92 12.00 7.13
N VAL A 129 6.24 11.03 7.75
CA VAL A 129 5.25 11.30 8.81
C VAL A 129 5.87 11.88 10.07
N TYR A 130 7.17 11.66 10.31
CA TYR A 130 7.87 12.18 11.48
C TYR A 130 8.28 13.65 11.33
N GLY A 131 8.43 14.13 10.09
CA GLY A 131 8.93 15.49 9.82
C GLY A 131 10.38 15.67 10.28
N THR A 132 10.70 16.87 10.77
CA THR A 132 12.05 17.16 11.29
C THR A 132 12.30 16.41 12.59
N ALA A 133 13.40 15.66 12.62
CA ALA A 133 13.81 14.87 13.79
C ALA A 133 14.02 15.79 15.03
N ARG A 134 13.43 15.41 16.15
CA ARG A 134 13.63 16.06 17.45
C ARG A 134 14.69 15.35 18.30
N TYR A 135 14.87 14.05 18.04
CA TYR A 135 15.90 13.20 18.60
C TYR A 135 16.27 12.10 17.60
N VAL A 136 17.44 11.52 17.77
CA VAL A 136 17.94 10.42 16.93
C VAL A 136 18.55 9.34 17.85
N PRO A 137 18.39 8.07 17.50
CA PRO A 137 17.62 7.55 16.35
C PRO A 137 16.12 7.85 16.48
N ILE A 138 15.42 8.01 15.34
CA ILE A 138 13.97 8.10 15.31
C ILE A 138 13.39 6.72 15.57
N ASP A 139 12.44 6.62 16.48
CA ASP A 139 11.66 5.43 16.80
C ASP A 139 10.16 5.62 16.52
N GLU A 140 9.36 4.61 16.78
CA GLU A 140 7.91 4.63 16.53
C GLU A 140 7.13 5.56 17.46
N GLU A 141 7.71 5.94 18.60
CA GLU A 141 7.14 6.88 19.57
C GLU A 141 7.41 8.35 19.17
N HIS A 142 8.26 8.57 18.15
CA HIS A 142 8.54 9.91 17.67
C HIS A 142 7.24 10.60 17.21
N ARG A 143 7.10 11.88 17.58
CA ARG A 143 5.96 12.70 17.19
C ARG A 143 5.75 12.68 15.67
N LEU A 144 4.50 12.55 15.23
CA LEU A 144 4.10 12.72 13.85
C LEU A 144 3.90 14.22 13.53
N GLN A 145 4.52 14.69 12.46
CA GLN A 145 4.43 16.09 12.01
C GLN A 145 4.51 16.18 10.49
N GLY A 146 3.36 16.26 9.82
CA GLY A 146 3.32 16.44 8.38
C GLY A 146 3.85 17.81 7.96
N GLN A 147 4.83 17.81 7.06
CA GLN A 147 5.45 19.03 6.51
C GLN A 147 5.10 19.25 5.03
N SER A 148 4.25 18.41 4.48
CA SER A 148 3.71 18.51 3.11
C SER A 148 2.30 17.94 3.05
N PRO A 149 1.49 18.25 2.02
CA PRO A 149 0.20 17.57 1.80
C PRO A 149 0.35 16.06 1.68
N TYR A 150 1.45 15.57 1.09
CA TYR A 150 1.78 14.13 1.06
C TYR A 150 1.92 13.56 2.47
N SER A 151 2.84 14.09 3.28
CA SER A 151 3.08 13.54 4.63
C SER A 151 1.84 13.68 5.51
N ALA A 152 1.08 14.78 5.40
CA ALA A 152 -0.20 14.94 6.10
C ALA A 152 -1.22 13.88 5.70
N SER A 153 -1.33 13.54 4.41
CA SER A 153 -2.21 12.46 3.93
C SER A 153 -1.78 11.09 4.46
N LYS A 154 -0.48 10.82 4.54
CA LYS A 154 0.05 9.56 5.10
C LYS A 154 -0.18 9.46 6.61
N ILE A 155 -0.06 10.56 7.37
CA ILE A 155 -0.45 10.60 8.79
C ILE A 155 -1.95 10.30 8.93
N GLY A 156 -2.80 10.88 8.09
CA GLY A 156 -4.24 10.61 8.08
C GLY A 156 -4.53 9.12 7.85
N ALA A 157 -3.87 8.51 6.86
CA ALA A 157 -3.97 7.08 6.56
C ALA A 157 -3.50 6.20 7.74
N ASP A 158 -2.36 6.53 8.37
CA ASP A 158 -1.84 5.84 9.56
C ASP A 158 -2.87 5.87 10.70
N LYS A 159 -3.49 7.04 10.96
CA LYS A 159 -4.46 7.18 12.04
C LYS A 159 -5.77 6.44 11.77
N ILE A 160 -6.20 6.34 10.50
CA ILE A 160 -7.34 5.49 10.14
C ILE A 160 -6.99 4.01 10.32
N ALA A 161 -5.80 3.58 9.92
CA ALA A 161 -5.33 2.21 10.10
C ALA A 161 -5.27 1.82 11.59
N GLU A 162 -4.71 2.69 12.43
CA GLU A 162 -4.68 2.54 13.88
C GLU A 162 -6.11 2.47 14.49
N ALA A 163 -7.02 3.35 14.05
CA ALA A 163 -8.39 3.37 14.52
C ALA A 163 -9.15 2.08 14.16
N PHE A 164 -8.92 1.52 12.98
CA PHE A 164 -9.52 0.23 12.58
C PHE A 164 -9.01 -0.93 13.43
N HIS A 165 -7.71 -0.91 13.76
CA HIS A 165 -7.14 -1.90 14.69
C HIS A 165 -7.79 -1.80 16.08
N LEU A 166 -7.82 -0.60 16.66
CA LEU A 166 -8.32 -0.37 18.00
C LEU A 166 -9.84 -0.58 18.13
N SER A 167 -10.61 -0.14 17.14
CA SER A 167 -12.09 -0.15 17.21
C SER A 167 -12.71 -1.45 16.72
N TYR A 168 -12.11 -2.08 15.71
CA TYR A 168 -12.66 -3.28 15.06
C TYR A 168 -11.79 -4.53 15.23
N GLN A 169 -10.65 -4.40 15.94
CA GLN A 169 -9.68 -5.48 16.13
C GLN A 169 -9.15 -6.05 14.80
N LEU A 170 -9.20 -5.25 13.73
CA LEU A 170 -8.60 -5.65 12.45
C LEU A 170 -7.09 -5.81 12.65
N PRO A 171 -6.47 -6.93 12.25
CA PRO A 171 -5.03 -7.11 12.37
C PRO A 171 -4.29 -6.22 11.36
N VAL A 172 -3.83 -5.05 11.81
CA VAL A 172 -3.10 -4.08 10.99
C VAL A 172 -1.68 -3.92 11.52
N VAL A 173 -0.71 -3.97 10.61
CA VAL A 173 0.69 -3.62 10.85
C VAL A 173 1.04 -2.43 9.97
N THR A 174 1.51 -1.33 10.56
CA THR A 174 1.99 -0.16 9.82
C THR A 174 3.50 -0.22 9.68
N VAL A 175 3.99 -0.12 8.44
CA VAL A 175 5.43 -0.12 8.11
C VAL A 175 5.81 1.28 7.63
N ARG A 176 6.83 1.89 8.22
CA ARG A 176 7.34 3.22 7.87
C ARG A 176 8.76 3.12 7.32
N PRO A 177 8.94 2.77 6.04
CA PRO A 177 10.27 2.70 5.45
C PRO A 177 10.90 4.09 5.41
N PHE A 178 12.19 4.15 5.69
CA PHE A 178 13.03 5.32 5.42
C PHE A 178 13.46 5.30 3.95
N ASN A 179 14.43 6.12 3.55
CA ASN A 179 14.83 6.24 2.16
C ASN A 179 15.14 4.87 1.55
N THR A 180 14.33 4.48 0.59
CA THR A 180 14.45 3.22 -0.13
C THR A 180 14.93 3.53 -1.55
N PHE A 181 15.92 2.77 -2.03
CA PHE A 181 16.46 2.92 -3.38
C PHE A 181 16.69 1.55 -4.01
N GLY A 182 16.71 1.50 -5.32
CA GLY A 182 16.97 0.24 -6.05
C GLY A 182 16.51 0.29 -7.50
N PRO A 183 16.64 -0.85 -8.21
CA PRO A 183 16.12 -0.99 -9.57
C PRO A 183 14.63 -0.64 -9.64
N ARG A 184 14.17 -0.11 -10.77
CA ARG A 184 12.76 0.29 -11.01
C ARG A 184 12.31 1.56 -10.27
N GLN A 185 13.17 2.22 -9.52
CA GLN A 185 12.84 3.51 -8.94
C GLN A 185 12.75 4.57 -10.05
N SER A 186 11.64 5.30 -10.11
CA SER A 186 11.52 6.50 -10.96
C SER A 186 12.27 7.67 -10.32
N PHE A 187 12.93 8.46 -11.14
CA PHE A 187 13.62 9.69 -10.75
C PHE A 187 12.68 10.89 -10.83
#